data_257355934f99ab71baa984e759789222
#
_entry.id   257355934f99ab71baa984e759789222
#
_cell.length_a   1.000
_cell.length_b   1.000
_cell.length_c   1.000
_cell.angle_alpha   90.00
_cell.angle_beta   90.00
_cell.angle_gamma   90.00
#
_symmetry.space_group_name_H-M   'P 1'
#
loop_
_entity.id
_entity.type
_entity.pdbx_description
1 polymer ?
#
loop_
_entity_poly.entity_id
_entity_poly.type
_entity_poly.pdbx_seq_one_letter_code
_entity_poly.pdbx_strand_id
1 'polypeptide(L)'
;MLLRVSWDLAKAGFGSRNLTLWNMASKLGLLSLKLSTTAVSSNKVVDVAAQEGEFRVFIVAGEVSGDSIASRLMVSLKKLSPLPVRFAGVGGFLMSKEGLQTLFPMEEISVMGLWELLPHLNTFRKKLKETTEAALLFRPHVVITVDSKGFSFRLLKQLKAKYLLEDTCPVHVHYVAPSFWAWKGGEARLQNLCKFVDHMLCIIPFEEEICRLNGLAATYVGHPLLEDALMLNLESAFMSNNLKVHKSGDVFRREHGIPPGATVITLLPGSRLQEVKRILPIFLRTIEIIRNSFSELSVIILVAPNNHVKDLVDKIIKSSSLPAILVPGASLDQKYEAFSDANTLFFHEGLNLTATVTES
;
A
#
# COMPACT_ATOMS: atom_id res chain seq x y z
N MET A 1 13.83 2.23 16.96
CA MET A 1 14.78 1.78 15.92
C MET A 1 14.56 2.51 14.59
N LEU A 2 13.34 2.85 14.21
CA LEU A 2 13.02 3.63 13.00
C LEU A 2 13.48 5.11 13.07
N LEU A 3 13.53 5.72 14.24
CA LEU A 3 14.02 7.10 14.46
C LEU A 3 15.53 7.29 14.28
N ARG A 4 16.33 6.23 14.36
CA ARG A 4 17.80 6.33 14.11
C ARG A 4 18.16 6.44 12.64
N VAL A 5 17.36 5.86 11.74
CA VAL A 5 17.61 5.92 10.29
C VAL A 5 17.33 7.32 9.72
N SER A 6 16.37 8.05 10.29
CA SER A 6 16.07 9.42 9.85
C SER A 6 17.14 10.45 10.27
N TRP A 7 17.87 10.19 11.36
CA TRP A 7 18.87 11.12 11.88
C TRP A 7 20.19 11.08 11.10
N ASP A 8 20.54 9.93 10.55
CA ASP A 8 21.76 9.79 9.74
C ASP A 8 21.59 10.36 8.33
N LEU A 9 20.36 10.40 7.81
CA LEU A 9 20.03 11.06 6.54
C LEU A 9 19.98 12.59 6.65
N ALA A 10 19.60 13.14 7.80
CA ALA A 10 19.58 14.58 8.05
C ALA A 10 20.99 15.17 8.23
N LYS A 11 21.96 14.39 8.70
CA LYS A 11 23.36 14.81 8.85
C LYS A 11 24.16 14.86 7.54
N ALA A 12 23.65 14.24 6.48
CA ALA A 12 24.33 14.19 5.19
C ALA A 12 24.19 15.43 4.30
N GLY A 13 23.59 16.52 4.79
CA GLY A 13 23.70 17.87 4.21
C GLY A 13 23.31 18.04 2.74
N PHE A 14 22.44 17.19 2.20
CA PHE A 14 22.00 17.27 0.79
C PHE A 14 20.69 18.02 0.66
N GLY A 15 20.82 19.25 0.19
CA GLY A 15 19.68 20.06 -0.22
C GLY A 15 19.00 19.49 -1.46
N SER A 16 17.69 19.66 -1.45
CA SER A 16 16.79 19.77 -2.58
C SER A 16 16.13 18.54 -3.17
N ARG A 17 14.91 18.78 -3.44
CA ARG A 17 13.74 18.12 -4.03
C ARG A 17 13.97 17.11 -5.18
N ASN A 18 15.17 17.00 -5.75
CA ASN A 18 15.47 16.13 -6.90
C ASN A 18 16.19 14.83 -6.55
N LEU A 19 16.73 14.70 -5.33
CA LEU A 19 17.59 13.56 -4.98
C LEU A 19 16.81 12.31 -4.58
N THR A 20 15.66 12.47 -3.93
CA THR A 20 14.80 11.33 -3.51
C THR A 20 14.13 10.67 -4.71
N LEU A 21 13.64 11.45 -5.65
CA LEU A 21 13.05 10.93 -6.90
C LEU A 21 14.13 10.34 -7.82
N TRP A 22 15.32 10.93 -7.88
CA TRP A 22 16.44 10.39 -8.65
C TRP A 22 17.01 9.11 -8.05
N ASN A 23 17.10 9.02 -6.72
CA ASN A 23 17.48 7.79 -6.02
C ASN A 23 16.41 6.69 -6.10
N MET A 24 15.12 7.04 -6.15
CA MET A 24 14.08 6.06 -6.44
C MET A 24 14.12 5.61 -7.91
N ALA A 25 14.36 6.49 -8.83
CA ALA A 25 14.49 6.16 -10.24
C ALA A 25 15.70 5.30 -10.53
N SER A 26 16.85 5.63 -9.95
CA SER A 26 18.06 4.80 -10.07
C SER A 26 17.93 3.48 -9.29
N LYS A 27 17.17 3.44 -8.20
CA LYS A 27 16.87 2.22 -7.44
C LYS A 27 15.73 1.40 -8.05
N LEU A 28 14.76 2.01 -8.73
CA LEU A 28 13.76 1.29 -9.52
C LEU A 28 14.39 0.52 -10.69
N GLY A 29 15.67 0.81 -11.01
CA GLY A 29 16.42 0.01 -11.95
C GLY A 29 15.82 -0.09 -13.35
N LEU A 30 14.74 0.64 -13.63
CA LEU A 30 14.10 0.66 -14.94
C LEU A 30 14.95 1.39 -15.98
N LEU A 31 15.92 2.20 -15.53
CA LEU A 31 16.83 2.95 -16.40
C LEU A 31 18.29 2.51 -16.29
N SER A 32 18.66 1.68 -15.28
CA SER A 32 20.03 1.18 -15.10
C SER A 32 20.06 -0.13 -14.32
N LEU A 33 19.40 -1.15 -14.82
CA LEU A 33 19.49 -2.50 -14.29
C LEU A 33 20.81 -3.14 -14.73
N LYS A 34 21.85 -3.08 -13.88
CA LYS A 34 22.91 -4.07 -13.90
C LYS A 34 22.33 -5.37 -13.31
N LEU A 35 21.66 -6.14 -14.14
CA LEU A 35 21.13 -7.46 -13.79
C LEU A 35 22.25 -8.50 -13.96
N SER A 36 22.51 -9.28 -12.92
CA SER A 36 23.37 -10.46 -13.02
C SER A 36 22.63 -11.55 -13.82
N THR A 37 23.25 -12.01 -14.81
CA THR A 37 23.31 -13.20 -15.68
C THR A 37 22.11 -14.14 -15.94
N THR A 38 20.87 -13.82 -15.54
CA THR A 38 19.67 -14.43 -16.14
C THR A 38 18.65 -13.36 -16.58
N ALA A 39 19.14 -12.18 -16.78
CA ALA A 39 18.35 -11.01 -17.12
C ALA A 39 17.94 -11.08 -18.58
N VAL A 40 16.65 -11.15 -18.82
CA VAL A 40 16.07 -10.50 -19.99
C VAL A 40 16.62 -9.07 -19.96
N SER A 41 17.48 -8.73 -20.93
CA SER A 41 18.17 -7.46 -20.96
C SER A 41 17.14 -6.33 -20.80
N SER A 42 17.24 -5.55 -19.72
CA SER A 42 16.38 -4.38 -19.49
C SER A 42 16.44 -3.42 -20.68
N ASN A 43 17.55 -3.39 -21.38
CA ASN A 43 17.72 -2.65 -22.62
C ASN A 43 16.72 -3.10 -23.68
N LYS A 44 16.41 -4.41 -23.83
CA LYS A 44 15.46 -4.87 -24.83
C LYS A 44 14.04 -4.31 -24.64
N VAL A 45 13.55 -4.19 -23.40
CA VAL A 45 12.21 -3.65 -23.16
C VAL A 45 12.13 -2.17 -23.50
N VAL A 46 13.15 -1.41 -23.12
CA VAL A 46 13.25 0.02 -23.45
C VAL A 46 13.44 0.23 -24.96
N ASP A 47 14.27 -0.61 -25.60
CA ASP A 47 14.53 -0.55 -27.05
C ASP A 47 13.27 -0.86 -27.85
N VAL A 48 12.50 -1.89 -27.46
CA VAL A 48 11.20 -2.22 -28.09
C VAL A 48 10.20 -1.09 -27.90
N ALA A 49 10.06 -0.54 -26.68
CA ALA A 49 9.19 0.59 -26.43
C ALA A 49 9.59 1.83 -27.24
N ALA A 50 10.91 2.07 -27.40
CA ALA A 50 11.42 3.18 -28.21
C ALA A 50 11.08 3.01 -29.70
N GLN A 51 11.16 1.79 -30.22
CA GLN A 51 10.75 1.49 -31.59
C GLN A 51 9.25 1.69 -31.84
N GLU A 52 8.43 1.39 -30.82
CA GLU A 52 6.98 1.56 -30.90
C GLU A 52 6.50 2.96 -30.51
N GLY A 53 7.38 3.82 -29.98
CA GLY A 53 7.10 5.22 -29.64
C GLY A 53 6.28 5.41 -28.36
N GLU A 54 5.96 4.35 -27.62
CA GLU A 54 5.24 4.40 -26.35
C GLU A 54 5.69 3.30 -25.39
N PHE A 55 5.56 3.55 -24.08
CA PHE A 55 5.81 2.54 -23.05
C PHE A 55 4.49 2.03 -22.46
N ARG A 56 4.13 0.80 -22.79
CA ARG A 56 2.87 0.17 -22.35
C ARG A 56 3.08 -0.60 -21.06
N VAL A 57 2.33 -0.20 -20.03
CA VAL A 57 2.36 -0.82 -18.69
C VAL A 57 0.97 -1.35 -18.35
N PHE A 58 0.87 -2.65 -18.15
CA PHE A 58 -0.36 -3.27 -17.63
C PHE A 58 -0.22 -3.41 -16.11
N ILE A 59 -1.06 -2.69 -15.35
CA ILE A 59 -0.91 -2.60 -13.89
C ILE A 59 -2.19 -3.05 -13.18
N VAL A 60 -2.03 -3.89 -12.14
CA VAL A 60 -3.15 -4.46 -11.40
C VAL A 60 -2.95 -4.29 -9.91
N ALA A 61 -3.90 -3.62 -9.27
CA ALA A 61 -4.06 -3.53 -7.83
C ALA A 61 -5.43 -4.08 -7.44
N GLY A 62 -5.49 -4.89 -6.39
CA GLY A 62 -6.73 -5.53 -5.93
C GLY A 62 -7.25 -4.98 -4.61
N GLU A 63 -6.65 -3.93 -4.06
CA GLU A 63 -6.97 -3.37 -2.74
C GLU A 63 -6.68 -1.87 -2.70
N VAL A 64 -7.33 -1.16 -1.76
CA VAL A 64 -7.19 0.30 -1.59
C VAL A 64 -5.73 0.70 -1.32
N SER A 65 -5.01 -0.08 -0.52
CA SER A 65 -3.57 0.12 -0.29
C SER A 65 -2.76 -0.03 -1.58
N GLY A 66 -3.09 -1.05 -2.37
CA GLY A 66 -2.48 -1.29 -3.68
C GLY A 66 -2.75 -0.16 -4.67
N ASP A 67 -3.98 0.39 -4.70
CA ASP A 67 -4.34 1.54 -5.53
C ASP A 67 -3.50 2.77 -5.19
N SER A 68 -3.33 3.06 -3.90
CA SER A 68 -2.48 4.17 -3.44
C SER A 68 -1.01 3.97 -3.82
N ILE A 69 -0.45 2.78 -3.65
CA ILE A 69 0.94 2.46 -4.00
C ILE A 69 1.13 2.53 -5.51
N ALA A 70 0.22 1.92 -6.27
CA ALA A 70 0.28 1.87 -7.71
C ALA A 70 0.16 3.25 -8.37
N SER A 71 -0.73 4.11 -7.87
CA SER A 71 -0.89 5.47 -8.40
C SER A 71 0.40 6.30 -8.30
N ARG A 72 1.14 6.19 -7.20
CA ARG A 72 2.45 6.84 -7.02
C ARG A 72 3.51 6.29 -7.98
N LEU A 73 3.51 4.98 -8.16
CA LEU A 73 4.38 4.35 -9.15
C LEU A 73 4.07 4.85 -10.55
N MET A 74 2.79 4.99 -10.93
CA MET A 74 2.37 5.54 -12.22
C MET A 74 2.85 6.98 -12.42
N VAL A 75 2.72 7.84 -11.39
CA VAL A 75 3.25 9.22 -11.41
C VAL A 75 4.76 9.21 -11.64
N SER A 76 5.47 8.36 -10.93
CA SER A 76 6.93 8.24 -11.07
C SER A 76 7.34 7.75 -12.46
N LEU A 77 6.66 6.74 -12.98
CA LEU A 77 6.89 6.24 -14.35
C LEU A 77 6.66 7.31 -15.42
N LYS A 78 5.57 8.09 -15.34
CA LYS A 78 5.31 9.21 -16.27
C LYS A 78 6.39 10.28 -16.21
N LYS A 79 6.94 10.57 -15.03
CA LYS A 79 7.98 11.59 -14.84
C LYS A 79 9.36 11.15 -15.34
N LEU A 80 9.65 9.86 -15.22
CA LEU A 80 11.00 9.32 -15.47
C LEU A 80 11.15 8.71 -16.87
N SER A 81 10.05 8.29 -17.46
CA SER A 81 10.08 7.71 -18.81
C SER A 81 10.37 8.79 -19.85
N PRO A 82 11.33 8.55 -20.76
CA PRO A 82 11.56 9.41 -21.92
C PRO A 82 10.45 9.28 -22.99
N LEU A 83 9.60 8.26 -22.86
CA LEU A 83 8.51 7.94 -23.78
C LEU A 83 7.16 8.18 -23.10
N PRO A 84 6.11 8.49 -23.87
CA PRO A 84 4.75 8.49 -23.34
C PRO A 84 4.42 7.14 -22.72
N VAL A 85 3.84 7.15 -21.49
CA VAL A 85 3.46 5.91 -20.80
C VAL A 85 1.96 5.72 -20.90
N ARG A 86 1.54 4.57 -21.42
CA ARG A 86 0.14 4.18 -21.48
C ARG A 86 -0.14 3.07 -20.48
N PHE A 87 -1.19 3.27 -19.67
CA PHE A 87 -1.60 2.34 -18.62
C PHE A 87 -2.93 1.68 -18.97
N ALA A 88 -3.03 0.38 -18.72
CA ALA A 88 -4.27 -0.39 -18.70
C ALA A 88 -4.20 -1.41 -17.57
N GLY A 89 -5.34 -1.93 -17.11
CA GLY A 89 -5.37 -2.96 -16.08
C GLY A 89 -6.55 -2.85 -15.12
N VAL A 90 -6.31 -3.10 -13.84
CA VAL A 90 -7.31 -3.03 -12.79
C VAL A 90 -6.79 -2.19 -11.63
N GLY A 91 -7.56 -1.21 -11.22
CA GLY A 91 -7.19 -0.32 -10.12
C GLY A 91 -8.39 0.50 -9.65
N GLY A 92 -8.16 1.28 -8.60
CA GLY A 92 -9.16 2.13 -8.00
C GLY A 92 -9.14 3.56 -8.52
N PHE A 93 -9.68 4.43 -7.70
CA PHE A 93 -9.87 5.85 -8.04
C PHE A 93 -8.54 6.60 -8.22
N LEU A 94 -7.53 6.32 -7.38
CA LEU A 94 -6.25 7.02 -7.45
C LEU A 94 -5.48 6.67 -8.72
N MET A 95 -5.45 5.41 -9.11
CA MET A 95 -4.85 4.98 -10.37
C MET A 95 -5.61 5.53 -11.59
N SER A 96 -6.94 5.62 -11.51
CA SER A 96 -7.77 6.20 -12.58
C SER A 96 -7.49 7.68 -12.78
N LYS A 97 -7.26 8.45 -11.71
CA LYS A 97 -6.78 9.84 -11.79
C LYS A 97 -5.44 9.97 -12.52
N GLU A 98 -4.59 8.96 -12.38
CA GLU A 98 -3.29 8.90 -13.06
C GLU A 98 -3.36 8.35 -14.49
N GLY A 99 -4.56 8.18 -15.04
CA GLY A 99 -4.78 7.78 -16.43
C GLY A 99 -4.86 6.28 -16.66
N LEU A 100 -5.13 5.48 -15.61
CA LEU A 100 -5.44 4.07 -15.79
C LEU A 100 -6.79 3.91 -16.49
N GLN A 101 -6.81 3.12 -17.56
CA GLN A 101 -8.03 2.58 -18.13
C GLN A 101 -8.34 1.28 -17.40
N THR A 102 -9.25 1.36 -16.40
CA THR A 102 -9.63 0.18 -15.61
C THR A 102 -10.62 -0.70 -16.37
N LEU A 103 -10.45 -2.00 -16.28
CA LEU A 103 -11.30 -3.00 -16.93
C LEU A 103 -12.62 -3.20 -16.19
N PHE A 104 -12.59 -3.15 -14.88
CA PHE A 104 -13.73 -3.32 -13.98
C PHE A 104 -13.38 -2.73 -12.59
N PRO A 105 -14.38 -2.52 -11.73
CA PRO A 105 -14.14 -2.04 -10.37
C PRO A 105 -13.22 -2.98 -9.58
N MET A 106 -12.19 -2.43 -8.95
CA MET A 106 -11.19 -3.17 -8.18
C MET A 106 -11.80 -4.05 -7.08
N GLU A 107 -12.93 -3.62 -6.53
CA GLU A 107 -13.67 -4.29 -5.46
C GLU A 107 -14.10 -5.71 -5.87
N GLU A 108 -14.27 -5.98 -7.16
CA GLU A 108 -14.66 -7.30 -7.67
C GLU A 108 -13.56 -8.38 -7.50
N ILE A 109 -12.31 -7.97 -7.27
CA ILE A 109 -11.17 -8.87 -7.02
C ILE A 109 -10.60 -8.71 -5.61
N SER A 110 -11.11 -7.77 -4.82
CA SER A 110 -10.70 -7.49 -3.43
C SER A 110 -11.26 -8.54 -2.46
N VAL A 111 -10.90 -9.80 -2.66
CA VAL A 111 -11.35 -10.91 -1.80
C VAL A 111 -10.19 -11.39 -0.93
N MET A 112 -10.36 -11.33 0.38
CA MET A 112 -9.38 -11.83 1.34
C MET A 112 -9.90 -13.08 2.06
N GLY A 113 -9.04 -14.12 2.00
CA GLY A 113 -9.25 -15.35 2.72
C GLY A 113 -9.95 -16.46 1.91
N LEU A 114 -9.61 -17.70 2.25
CA LEU A 114 -10.11 -18.91 1.59
C LEU A 114 -11.64 -19.05 1.70
N TRP A 115 -12.20 -18.63 2.83
CA TRP A 115 -13.63 -18.75 3.11
C TRP A 115 -14.47 -17.70 2.37
N GLU A 116 -13.95 -16.50 2.17
CA GLU A 116 -14.61 -15.46 1.38
C GLU A 116 -14.54 -15.75 -0.13
N LEU A 117 -13.49 -16.43 -0.56
CA LEU A 117 -13.30 -16.78 -1.95
C LEU A 117 -14.28 -17.87 -2.42
N LEU A 118 -14.72 -18.78 -1.54
CA LEU A 118 -15.56 -19.91 -1.92
C LEU A 118 -16.86 -19.51 -2.65
N PRO A 119 -17.70 -18.58 -2.15
CA PRO A 119 -18.91 -18.16 -2.85
C PRO A 119 -18.62 -17.34 -4.12
N HIS A 120 -17.44 -16.74 -4.24
CA HIS A 120 -17.06 -15.86 -5.34
C HIS A 120 -16.07 -16.48 -6.35
N LEU A 121 -15.79 -17.79 -6.22
CA LEU A 121 -14.80 -18.48 -7.07
C LEU A 121 -15.07 -18.33 -8.57
N ASN A 122 -16.32 -18.38 -8.97
CA ASN A 122 -16.68 -18.25 -10.40
C ASN A 122 -16.45 -16.82 -10.89
N THR A 123 -16.83 -15.81 -10.11
CA THR A 123 -16.55 -14.40 -10.41
C THR A 123 -15.05 -14.15 -10.47
N PHE A 124 -14.31 -14.64 -9.49
CA PHE A 124 -12.85 -14.52 -9.45
C PHE A 124 -12.18 -15.15 -10.67
N ARG A 125 -12.60 -16.35 -11.06
CA ARG A 125 -12.09 -17.03 -12.28
C ARG A 125 -12.43 -16.25 -13.55
N LYS A 126 -13.65 -15.73 -13.65
CA LYS A 126 -14.09 -14.91 -14.77
C LYS A 126 -13.25 -13.65 -14.87
N LYS A 127 -13.06 -12.91 -13.75
CA LYS A 127 -12.24 -11.70 -13.71
C LYS A 127 -10.77 -11.97 -14.02
N LEU A 128 -10.23 -13.08 -13.54
CA LEU A 128 -8.88 -13.48 -13.86
C LEU A 128 -8.70 -13.75 -15.37
N LYS A 129 -9.69 -14.39 -16.00
CA LYS A 129 -9.72 -14.64 -17.45
C LYS A 129 -9.82 -13.33 -18.23
N GLU A 130 -10.77 -12.45 -17.87
CA GLU A 130 -10.95 -11.12 -18.49
C GLU A 130 -9.66 -10.30 -18.42
N THR A 131 -9.00 -10.28 -17.25
CA THR A 131 -7.75 -9.53 -17.06
C THR A 131 -6.61 -10.13 -17.90
N THR A 132 -6.52 -11.46 -17.98
CA THR A 132 -5.51 -12.13 -18.80
C THR A 132 -5.69 -11.81 -20.29
N GLU A 133 -6.92 -11.91 -20.80
CA GLU A 133 -7.25 -11.62 -22.20
C GLU A 133 -6.99 -10.14 -22.53
N ALA A 134 -7.37 -9.23 -21.65
CA ALA A 134 -7.10 -7.80 -21.82
C ALA A 134 -5.59 -7.49 -21.84
N ALA A 135 -4.80 -8.14 -20.96
CA ALA A 135 -3.35 -7.96 -20.97
C ALA A 135 -2.72 -8.46 -22.29
N LEU A 136 -3.16 -9.60 -22.80
CA LEU A 136 -2.68 -10.11 -24.10
C LEU A 136 -3.04 -9.18 -25.26
N LEU A 137 -4.26 -8.62 -25.28
CA LEU A 137 -4.68 -7.65 -26.29
C LEU A 137 -3.91 -6.33 -26.21
N PHE A 138 -3.62 -5.88 -25.01
CA PHE A 138 -2.89 -4.63 -24.75
C PHE A 138 -1.42 -4.71 -25.15
N ARG A 139 -0.84 -5.92 -25.19
CA ARG A 139 0.58 -6.20 -25.51
C ARG A 139 1.53 -5.33 -24.71
N PRO A 140 1.54 -5.45 -23.35
CA PRO A 140 2.35 -4.61 -22.51
C PRO A 140 3.85 -4.94 -22.66
N HIS A 141 4.70 -3.94 -22.45
CA HIS A 141 6.13 -4.15 -22.27
C HIS A 141 6.43 -4.65 -20.84
N VAL A 142 5.64 -4.18 -19.88
CA VAL A 142 5.76 -4.57 -18.45
C VAL A 142 4.37 -4.85 -17.88
N VAL A 143 4.26 -5.92 -17.11
CA VAL A 143 3.10 -6.22 -16.28
C VAL A 143 3.49 -5.99 -14.83
N ILE A 144 2.79 -5.09 -14.16
CA ILE A 144 3.00 -4.79 -12.74
C ILE A 144 1.79 -5.24 -11.94
N THR A 145 2.03 -6.03 -10.92
CA THR A 145 0.99 -6.38 -9.95
C THR A 145 1.36 -5.83 -8.59
N VAL A 146 0.39 -5.24 -7.88
CA VAL A 146 0.61 -4.61 -6.59
C VAL A 146 -0.21 -5.33 -5.53
N ASP A 147 0.47 -5.87 -4.52
CA ASP A 147 -0.13 -6.63 -3.44
C ASP A 147 -1.10 -7.72 -3.94
N SER A 148 -2.21 -8.01 -3.22
CA SER A 148 -3.27 -8.95 -3.63
C SER A 148 -2.74 -10.26 -4.22
N LYS A 149 -1.77 -10.89 -3.54
CA LYS A 149 -1.03 -12.09 -3.99
C LYS A 149 -1.91 -13.21 -4.54
N GLY A 150 -3.14 -13.32 -4.03
CA GLY A 150 -4.12 -14.32 -4.48
C GLY A 150 -4.48 -14.17 -5.96
N PHE A 151 -4.74 -12.95 -6.40
CA PHE A 151 -5.06 -12.62 -7.79
C PHE A 151 -3.78 -12.43 -8.62
N SER A 152 -2.87 -11.62 -8.13
CA SER A 152 -1.63 -11.22 -8.79
C SER A 152 -0.81 -12.41 -9.28
N PHE A 153 -0.53 -13.37 -8.42
CA PHE A 153 0.31 -14.51 -8.80
C PHE A 153 -0.37 -15.48 -9.76
N ARG A 154 -1.71 -15.60 -9.70
CA ARG A 154 -2.44 -16.41 -10.68
C ARG A 154 -2.43 -15.73 -12.05
N LEU A 155 -2.60 -14.41 -12.09
CA LEU A 155 -2.50 -13.63 -13.32
C LEU A 155 -1.13 -13.78 -13.97
N LEU A 156 -0.05 -13.53 -13.21
CA LEU A 156 1.33 -13.62 -13.73
C LEU A 156 1.66 -15.03 -14.22
N LYS A 157 1.20 -16.08 -13.53
CA LYS A 157 1.37 -17.48 -13.98
C LYS A 157 0.64 -17.74 -15.30
N GLN A 158 -0.61 -17.26 -15.44
CA GLN A 158 -1.36 -17.45 -16.67
C GLN A 158 -0.73 -16.70 -17.84
N LEU A 159 -0.30 -15.46 -17.62
CA LEU A 159 0.39 -14.68 -18.64
C LEU A 159 1.71 -15.36 -19.05
N LYS A 160 2.55 -15.76 -18.07
CA LYS A 160 3.81 -16.45 -18.37
C LYS A 160 3.57 -17.72 -19.23
N ALA A 161 2.54 -18.50 -18.89
CA ALA A 161 2.19 -19.70 -19.67
C ALA A 161 1.69 -19.39 -21.09
N LYS A 162 1.00 -18.27 -21.30
CA LYS A 162 0.54 -17.83 -22.62
C LYS A 162 1.70 -17.34 -23.48
N TYR A 163 2.60 -16.54 -22.89
CA TYR A 163 3.76 -16.01 -23.60
C TYR A 163 4.90 -17.00 -23.84
N LEU A 164 4.84 -18.23 -23.28
CA LEU A 164 5.83 -19.29 -23.55
C LEU A 164 5.90 -19.68 -25.05
N LEU A 165 4.84 -19.38 -25.80
CA LEU A 165 4.74 -19.68 -27.24
C LEU A 165 5.03 -18.44 -28.12
N GLU A 166 5.35 -17.30 -27.51
CA GLU A 166 5.60 -16.04 -28.21
C GLU A 166 7.05 -15.58 -27.97
N ASP A 167 7.65 -14.96 -28.99
CA ASP A 167 9.04 -14.45 -28.91
C ASP A 167 9.22 -13.27 -27.96
N THR A 168 8.12 -12.63 -27.55
CA THR A 168 8.14 -11.42 -26.71
C THR A 168 7.28 -11.59 -25.46
N CYS A 169 7.91 -11.98 -24.36
CA CYS A 169 7.27 -12.01 -23.05
C CYS A 169 7.49 -10.66 -22.33
N PRO A 170 6.42 -10.00 -21.81
CA PRO A 170 6.59 -8.81 -21.01
C PRO A 170 7.37 -9.10 -19.72
N VAL A 171 8.05 -8.09 -19.17
CA VAL A 171 8.67 -8.21 -17.86
C VAL A 171 7.59 -8.20 -16.77
N HIS A 172 7.62 -9.17 -15.90
CA HIS A 172 6.68 -9.33 -14.79
C HIS A 172 7.27 -8.76 -13.49
N VAL A 173 6.69 -7.68 -13.00
CA VAL A 173 7.09 -7.04 -11.74
C VAL A 173 5.98 -7.22 -10.70
N HIS A 174 6.36 -7.60 -9.50
CA HIS A 174 5.45 -7.62 -8.37
C HIS A 174 5.90 -6.62 -7.30
N TYR A 175 4.99 -5.74 -6.86
CA TYR A 175 5.25 -4.75 -5.83
C TYR A 175 4.55 -5.15 -4.53
N VAL A 176 5.21 -5.03 -3.41
CA VAL A 176 4.89 -5.53 -2.08
C VAL A 176 5.14 -7.04 -1.95
N ALA A 177 6.31 -7.37 -1.45
CA ALA A 177 6.70 -8.77 -1.23
C ALA A 177 5.69 -9.48 -0.31
N PRO A 178 5.29 -10.73 -0.63
CA PRO A 178 4.48 -11.50 0.29
C PRO A 178 5.26 -11.78 1.58
N SER A 179 4.59 -11.77 2.72
CA SER A 179 5.21 -12.00 4.05
C SER A 179 5.72 -13.45 4.20
N PHE A 180 6.63 -13.87 3.31
CA PHE A 180 7.20 -15.23 3.30
C PHE A 180 8.00 -15.53 4.57
N TRP A 181 8.62 -14.49 5.15
CA TRP A 181 9.39 -14.56 6.39
C TRP A 181 8.55 -14.89 7.63
N ALA A 182 7.24 -14.58 7.59
CA ALA A 182 6.33 -14.87 8.69
C ALA A 182 5.88 -16.35 8.77
N TRP A 183 6.20 -17.16 7.75
CA TRP A 183 5.68 -18.53 7.66
C TRP A 183 6.82 -19.55 7.59
N LYS A 184 6.73 -20.62 8.37
CA LYS A 184 7.66 -21.74 8.30
C LYS A 184 7.69 -22.29 6.86
N GLY A 185 8.90 -22.38 6.26
CA GLY A 185 9.06 -22.82 4.86
C GLY A 185 8.65 -21.79 3.81
N GLY A 186 8.50 -20.51 4.20
CA GLY A 186 8.15 -19.42 3.28
C GLY A 186 9.19 -19.19 2.20
N GLU A 187 10.48 -19.38 2.50
CA GLU A 187 11.58 -19.24 1.55
C GLU A 187 11.47 -20.19 0.35
N ALA A 188 11.04 -21.43 0.56
CA ALA A 188 10.79 -22.37 -0.53
C ALA A 188 9.71 -21.87 -1.51
N ARG A 189 8.81 -21.00 -1.07
CA ARG A 189 7.80 -20.37 -1.93
C ARG A 189 8.40 -19.31 -2.84
N LEU A 190 9.47 -18.62 -2.41
CA LEU A 190 10.18 -17.64 -3.24
C LEU A 190 10.76 -18.27 -4.50
N GLN A 191 11.35 -19.46 -4.39
CA GLN A 191 11.88 -20.21 -5.54
C GLN A 191 10.79 -20.48 -6.60
N ASN A 192 9.54 -20.67 -6.16
CA ASN A 192 8.43 -20.81 -7.08
C ASN A 192 7.99 -19.48 -7.71
N LEU A 193 8.22 -18.34 -7.06
CA LEU A 193 7.91 -17.01 -7.62
C LEU A 193 8.83 -16.68 -8.79
N CYS A 194 10.10 -17.08 -8.75
CA CYS A 194 11.07 -16.86 -9.83
C CYS A 194 10.61 -17.42 -11.19
N LYS A 195 9.66 -18.36 -11.19
CA LYS A 195 9.14 -18.96 -12.43
C LYS A 195 8.21 -18.02 -13.22
N PHE A 196 7.66 -16.99 -12.57
CA PHE A 196 6.67 -16.10 -13.18
C PHE A 196 6.75 -14.64 -12.71
N VAL A 197 7.63 -14.31 -11.79
CA VAL A 197 7.99 -12.94 -11.39
C VAL A 197 9.44 -12.72 -11.78
N ASP A 198 9.68 -11.73 -12.61
CA ASP A 198 11.03 -11.39 -13.06
C ASP A 198 11.71 -10.41 -12.08
N HIS A 199 10.92 -9.56 -11.40
CA HIS A 199 11.47 -8.61 -10.43
C HIS A 199 10.47 -8.31 -9.30
N MET A 200 10.98 -8.22 -8.06
CA MET A 200 10.22 -7.88 -6.86
C MET A 200 10.59 -6.48 -6.37
N LEU A 201 9.58 -5.62 -6.14
CA LEU A 201 9.76 -4.34 -5.44
C LEU A 201 9.37 -4.53 -3.97
N CYS A 202 10.36 -4.40 -3.08
CA CYS A 202 10.22 -4.66 -1.66
C CYS A 202 10.01 -3.36 -0.88
N ILE A 203 9.11 -3.38 0.10
CA ILE A 203 8.83 -2.23 0.97
C ILE A 203 9.57 -2.29 2.30
N ILE A 204 10.13 -3.45 2.64
CA ILE A 204 10.92 -3.66 3.86
C ILE A 204 12.37 -4.02 3.46
N PRO A 205 13.38 -3.43 4.12
CA PRO A 205 14.79 -3.57 3.68
C PRO A 205 15.29 -5.01 3.57
N PHE A 206 14.98 -5.87 4.54
CA PHE A 206 15.47 -7.24 4.58
C PHE A 206 14.83 -8.16 3.53
N GLU A 207 13.66 -7.79 2.97
CA GLU A 207 12.97 -8.58 1.95
C GLU A 207 13.78 -8.66 0.66
N GLU A 208 14.48 -7.59 0.29
CA GLU A 208 15.37 -7.57 -0.88
C GLU A 208 16.45 -8.62 -0.78
N GLU A 209 17.14 -8.69 0.36
CA GLU A 209 18.21 -9.65 0.59
C GLU A 209 17.72 -11.10 0.53
N ILE A 210 16.60 -11.36 1.22
CA ILE A 210 16.02 -12.72 1.22
C ILE A 210 15.55 -13.13 -0.18
N CYS A 211 14.92 -12.23 -0.93
CA CYS A 211 14.53 -12.51 -2.32
C CYS A 211 15.75 -12.87 -3.16
N ARG A 212 16.82 -12.08 -3.08
CA ARG A 212 18.06 -12.31 -3.86
C ARG A 212 18.75 -13.61 -3.49
N LEU A 213 18.83 -13.94 -2.21
CA LEU A 213 19.39 -15.21 -1.73
C LEU A 213 18.63 -16.44 -2.27
N ASN A 214 17.34 -16.28 -2.56
CA ASN A 214 16.49 -17.34 -3.13
C ASN A 214 16.36 -17.24 -4.67
N GLY A 215 17.20 -16.45 -5.34
CA GLY A 215 17.27 -16.36 -6.79
C GLY A 215 16.24 -15.44 -7.44
N LEU A 216 15.47 -14.67 -6.66
CA LEU A 216 14.50 -13.69 -7.17
C LEU A 216 15.14 -12.31 -7.20
N ALA A 217 15.22 -11.71 -8.39
CA ALA A 217 15.68 -10.33 -8.50
C ALA A 217 14.74 -9.39 -7.73
N ALA A 218 15.31 -8.54 -6.89
CA ALA A 218 14.54 -7.66 -6.02
C ALA A 218 15.24 -6.32 -5.81
N THR A 219 14.44 -5.30 -5.50
CA THR A 219 14.90 -3.96 -5.12
C THR A 219 14.07 -3.45 -3.96
N TYR A 220 14.72 -3.01 -2.90
CA TYR A 220 14.09 -2.27 -1.82
C TYR A 220 13.81 -0.84 -2.27
N VAL A 221 12.54 -0.45 -2.28
CA VAL A 221 12.07 0.86 -2.74
C VAL A 221 11.58 1.76 -1.59
N GLY A 222 11.49 1.23 -0.39
CA GLY A 222 10.92 1.90 0.78
C GLY A 222 9.40 1.76 0.88
N HIS A 223 8.88 2.04 2.07
CA HIS A 223 7.44 2.01 2.29
C HIS A 223 6.84 3.38 1.92
N PRO A 224 5.81 3.45 1.07
CA PRO A 224 5.21 4.73 0.63
C PRO A 224 4.72 5.63 1.77
N LEU A 225 4.35 5.04 2.91
CA LEU A 225 3.95 5.78 4.10
C LEU A 225 5.07 6.70 4.65
N LEU A 226 6.34 6.36 4.42
CA LEU A 226 7.47 7.20 4.81
C LEU A 226 7.53 8.49 4.00
N GLU A 227 7.14 8.45 2.73
CA GLU A 227 7.05 9.65 1.89
C GLU A 227 5.96 10.59 2.40
N ASP A 228 4.82 10.03 2.79
CA ASP A 228 3.71 10.79 3.36
C ASP A 228 4.14 11.49 4.65
N ALA A 229 4.75 10.75 5.57
CA ALA A 229 5.25 11.31 6.82
C ALA A 229 6.31 12.41 6.59
N LEU A 230 7.17 12.26 5.60
CA LEU A 230 8.17 13.27 5.23
C LEU A 230 7.50 14.51 4.63
N MET A 231 6.50 14.36 3.76
CA MET A 231 5.78 15.49 3.18
C MET A 231 5.06 16.30 4.23
N LEU A 232 4.33 15.66 5.15
CA LEU A 232 3.63 16.32 6.25
C LEU A 232 4.58 17.07 7.19
N ASN A 233 5.72 16.46 7.54
CA ASN A 233 6.73 17.12 8.34
C ASN A 233 7.36 18.32 7.63
N LEU A 234 7.56 18.25 6.33
CA LEU A 234 8.07 19.36 5.54
C LEU A 234 7.05 20.49 5.43
N GLU A 235 5.79 20.20 5.16
CA GLU A 235 4.72 21.18 5.09
C GLU A 235 4.52 21.91 6.43
N SER A 236 4.50 21.17 7.54
CA SER A 236 4.43 21.76 8.88
C SER A 236 5.64 22.61 9.22
N ALA A 237 6.84 22.25 8.78
CA ALA A 237 8.06 23.02 8.96
C ALA A 237 8.09 24.30 8.10
N PHE A 238 7.51 24.27 6.90
CA PHE A 238 7.39 25.45 6.04
C PHE A 238 6.32 26.45 6.50
N MET A 239 5.22 25.94 7.05
CA MET A 239 4.11 26.78 7.55
C MET A 239 4.42 27.40 8.93
N SER A 240 5.28 26.79 9.72
CA SER A 240 5.75 27.35 10.99
C SER A 240 7.20 27.78 10.86
N ASN A 241 7.43 29.13 10.90
CA ASN A 241 8.78 29.69 11.07
C ASN A 241 9.45 29.31 12.41
N ASN A 242 8.88 28.36 13.15
CA ASN A 242 9.39 27.83 14.41
C ASN A 242 9.20 26.32 14.44
N LEU A 243 10.28 25.61 14.69
CA LEU A 243 10.44 24.18 14.92
C LEU A 243 9.62 23.63 16.12
N LYS A 244 8.32 23.87 16.19
CA LYS A 244 7.45 23.25 17.21
C LYS A 244 6.34 22.46 16.52
N VAL A 245 6.57 21.15 16.45
CA VAL A 245 5.65 20.09 15.97
C VAL A 245 4.29 20.05 16.75
N HIS A 246 4.10 20.91 17.74
CA HIS A 246 2.96 20.86 18.67
C HIS A 246 1.67 21.56 18.24
N LYS A 247 1.55 22.09 17.04
CA LYS A 247 0.33 22.85 16.66
C LYS A 247 -0.79 22.04 15.98
N SER A 248 -0.50 20.86 15.50
CA SER A 248 -1.51 20.03 14.82
C SER A 248 -2.55 19.43 15.78
N GLY A 249 -2.12 18.90 16.92
CA GLY A 249 -3.01 18.27 17.89
C GLY A 249 -4.05 19.23 18.51
N ASP A 250 -3.66 20.47 18.83
CA ASP A 250 -4.58 21.46 19.42
C ASP A 250 -5.70 21.89 18.44
N VAL A 251 -5.43 21.89 17.14
CA VAL A 251 -6.42 22.19 16.11
C VAL A 251 -7.38 21.03 15.98
N PHE A 252 -6.88 19.82 15.85
CA PHE A 252 -7.65 18.60 15.76
C PHE A 252 -8.57 18.39 16.98
N ARG A 253 -8.06 18.61 18.20
CA ARG A 253 -8.86 18.57 19.45
C ARG A 253 -10.03 19.54 19.40
N ARG A 254 -9.80 20.78 18.99
CA ARG A 254 -10.85 21.80 18.89
C ARG A 254 -11.90 21.48 17.85
N GLU A 255 -11.49 21.00 16.66
CA GLU A 255 -12.39 20.64 15.57
C GLU A 255 -13.29 19.45 15.93
N HIS A 256 -12.78 18.54 16.73
CA HIS A 256 -13.51 17.34 17.15
C HIS A 256 -14.10 17.44 18.57
N GLY A 257 -14.01 18.60 19.23
CA GLY A 257 -14.58 18.81 20.54
C GLY A 257 -13.92 17.99 21.67
N ILE A 258 -12.63 17.66 21.50
CA ILE A 258 -11.86 16.89 22.50
C ILE A 258 -11.38 17.84 23.59
N PRO A 259 -11.72 17.60 24.87
CA PRO A 259 -11.32 18.46 25.97
C PRO A 259 -9.78 18.54 26.11
N PRO A 260 -9.25 19.72 26.50
CA PRO A 260 -7.85 19.86 26.84
C PRO A 260 -7.48 18.93 28.01
N GLY A 261 -6.44 18.11 27.82
CA GLY A 261 -5.98 17.17 28.86
C GLY A 261 -6.70 15.82 28.88
N ALA A 262 -7.73 15.61 28.06
CA ALA A 262 -8.35 14.30 27.90
C ALA A 262 -7.36 13.29 27.30
N THR A 263 -7.38 12.07 27.84
CA THR A 263 -6.69 10.94 27.23
C THR A 263 -7.40 10.55 25.94
N VAL A 264 -6.66 10.44 24.85
CA VAL A 264 -7.21 10.08 23.53
C VAL A 264 -6.83 8.67 23.17
N ILE A 265 -7.82 7.82 22.90
CA ILE A 265 -7.62 6.48 22.37
C ILE A 265 -8.16 6.42 20.96
N THR A 266 -7.26 6.16 19.99
CA THR A 266 -7.63 6.04 18.58
C THR A 266 -7.74 4.57 18.18
N LEU A 267 -8.89 4.22 17.58
CA LEU A 267 -9.22 2.86 17.16
C LEU A 267 -9.14 2.75 15.63
N LEU A 268 -8.43 1.73 15.15
CA LEU A 268 -8.35 1.35 13.74
C LEU A 268 -8.96 -0.05 13.55
N PRO A 269 -10.27 -0.16 13.43
CA PRO A 269 -10.94 -1.47 13.41
C PRO A 269 -10.77 -2.25 12.10
N GLY A 270 -10.13 -1.65 11.09
CA GLY A 270 -9.90 -2.25 9.78
C GLY A 270 -10.61 -1.53 8.64
N SER A 271 -10.31 -1.94 7.42
CA SER A 271 -10.85 -1.38 6.18
C SER A 271 -11.92 -2.25 5.52
N ARG A 272 -12.16 -3.45 6.04
CA ARG A 272 -13.12 -4.44 5.51
C ARG A 272 -14.27 -4.68 6.46
N LEU A 273 -15.44 -4.96 5.91
CA LEU A 273 -16.66 -5.25 6.69
C LEU A 273 -16.47 -6.35 7.75
N GLN A 274 -15.75 -7.42 7.37
CA GLN A 274 -15.53 -8.55 8.27
C GLN A 274 -14.56 -8.23 9.41
N GLU A 275 -13.52 -7.47 9.12
CA GLU A 275 -12.58 -6.97 10.13
C GLU A 275 -13.32 -6.11 11.14
N VAL A 276 -14.02 -5.09 10.66
CA VAL A 276 -14.78 -4.16 11.50
C VAL A 276 -15.84 -4.89 12.34
N LYS A 277 -16.62 -5.77 11.71
CA LYS A 277 -17.65 -6.55 12.41
C LYS A 277 -17.09 -7.38 13.57
N ARG A 278 -15.88 -7.89 13.41
CA ARG A 278 -15.23 -8.75 14.41
C ARG A 278 -14.47 -7.94 15.46
N ILE A 279 -13.75 -6.91 15.05
CA ILE A 279 -12.75 -6.25 15.89
C ILE A 279 -13.32 -5.06 16.64
N LEU A 280 -14.17 -4.23 16.00
CA LEU A 280 -14.72 -3.04 16.65
C LEU A 280 -15.49 -3.35 17.95
N PRO A 281 -16.34 -4.38 18.04
CA PRO A 281 -16.99 -4.73 19.31
C PRO A 281 -16.01 -5.09 20.42
N ILE A 282 -14.87 -5.74 20.07
CA ILE A 282 -13.83 -6.08 21.05
C ILE A 282 -13.16 -4.82 21.57
N PHE A 283 -12.80 -3.89 20.68
CA PHE A 283 -12.22 -2.61 21.06
C PHE A 283 -13.15 -1.84 21.99
N LEU A 284 -14.42 -1.68 21.64
CA LEU A 284 -15.39 -0.96 22.43
C LEU A 284 -15.55 -1.57 23.83
N ARG A 285 -15.65 -2.91 23.91
CA ARG A 285 -15.73 -3.60 25.20
C ARG A 285 -14.47 -3.41 26.04
N THR A 286 -13.30 -3.40 25.42
CA THR A 286 -12.03 -3.10 26.12
C THR A 286 -12.08 -1.70 26.70
N ILE A 287 -12.50 -0.71 25.92
CA ILE A 287 -12.65 0.67 26.38
C ILE A 287 -13.65 0.77 27.53
N GLU A 288 -14.79 0.07 27.48
CA GLU A 288 -15.76 0.04 28.57
C GLU A 288 -15.15 -0.43 29.89
N ILE A 289 -14.25 -1.41 29.84
CA ILE A 289 -13.58 -1.95 31.04
C ILE A 289 -12.60 -0.93 31.63
N ILE A 290 -11.81 -0.27 30.76
CA ILE A 290 -10.72 0.60 31.22
C ILE A 290 -11.14 2.07 31.43
N ARG A 291 -12.31 2.50 30.93
CA ARG A 291 -12.74 3.91 30.97
C ARG A 291 -12.69 4.55 32.34
N ASN A 292 -13.02 3.78 33.39
CA ASN A 292 -13.04 4.28 34.78
C ASN A 292 -11.63 4.51 35.37
N SER A 293 -10.58 4.08 34.65
CA SER A 293 -9.19 4.33 35.05
C SER A 293 -8.68 5.70 34.57
N PHE A 294 -9.47 6.41 33.75
CA PHE A 294 -9.13 7.72 33.21
C PHE A 294 -10.07 8.79 33.76
N SER A 295 -9.52 9.95 34.11
CA SER A 295 -10.32 11.10 34.57
C SER A 295 -11.19 11.64 33.44
N GLU A 296 -10.65 11.68 32.24
CA GLU A 296 -11.34 12.11 31.03
C GLU A 296 -10.81 11.32 29.84
N LEU A 297 -11.70 10.67 29.10
CA LEU A 297 -11.37 9.79 27.99
C LEU A 297 -12.16 10.17 26.74
N SER A 298 -11.45 10.42 25.67
CA SER A 298 -12.00 10.60 24.31
C SER A 298 -11.63 9.41 23.43
N VAL A 299 -12.60 8.87 22.72
CA VAL A 299 -12.39 7.74 21.82
C VAL A 299 -12.60 8.21 20.37
N ILE A 300 -11.59 8.00 19.55
CA ILE A 300 -11.62 8.30 18.10
C ILE A 300 -11.68 6.98 17.34
N ILE A 301 -12.52 6.90 16.33
CA ILE A 301 -12.56 5.77 15.41
C ILE A 301 -12.26 6.26 14.02
N LEU A 302 -11.15 5.80 13.45
CA LEU A 302 -10.82 6.04 12.04
C LEU A 302 -11.63 5.11 11.15
N VAL A 303 -12.49 5.69 10.33
CA VAL A 303 -13.38 4.98 9.43
C VAL A 303 -12.77 4.93 8.03
N ALA A 304 -12.59 3.75 7.47
CA ALA A 304 -12.09 3.59 6.10
C ALA A 304 -13.01 4.29 5.08
N PRO A 305 -12.48 4.81 3.95
CA PRO A 305 -13.25 5.53 2.93
C PRO A 305 -14.10 4.58 2.08
N ASN A 306 -15.02 3.87 2.75
CA ASN A 306 -15.94 2.91 2.15
C ASN A 306 -17.31 3.07 2.83
N ASN A 307 -18.36 3.37 2.07
CA ASN A 307 -19.69 3.62 2.59
C ASN A 307 -20.26 2.44 3.39
N HIS A 308 -20.05 1.22 2.94
CA HIS A 308 -20.53 0.03 3.66
C HIS A 308 -19.84 -0.17 5.00
N VAL A 309 -18.52 0.16 5.07
CA VAL A 309 -17.76 0.13 6.33
C VAL A 309 -18.27 1.23 7.26
N LYS A 310 -18.49 2.43 6.74
CA LYS A 310 -19.06 3.55 7.51
C LYS A 310 -20.40 3.20 8.11
N ASP A 311 -21.33 2.70 7.29
CA ASP A 311 -22.69 2.30 7.74
C ASP A 311 -22.63 1.23 8.85
N LEU A 312 -21.70 0.27 8.72
CA LEU A 312 -21.48 -0.76 9.73
C LEU A 312 -20.92 -0.17 11.04
N VAL A 313 -19.91 0.71 10.96
CA VAL A 313 -19.36 1.39 12.14
C VAL A 313 -20.43 2.21 12.83
N ASP A 314 -21.19 3.02 12.09
CA ASP A 314 -22.32 3.81 12.62
C ASP A 314 -23.35 2.94 13.35
N LYS A 315 -23.69 1.78 12.77
CA LYS A 315 -24.61 0.83 13.39
C LYS A 315 -24.08 0.25 14.69
N ILE A 316 -22.80 -0.12 14.73
CA ILE A 316 -22.17 -0.70 15.92
C ILE A 316 -22.09 0.36 17.03
N ILE A 317 -21.66 1.59 16.71
CA ILE A 317 -21.56 2.69 17.69
C ILE A 317 -22.93 3.06 18.26
N LYS A 318 -23.97 3.16 17.43
CA LYS A 318 -25.34 3.44 17.90
C LYS A 318 -25.86 2.37 18.88
N SER A 319 -25.35 1.15 18.82
CA SER A 319 -25.69 0.08 19.77
C SER A 319 -24.79 0.03 21.00
N SER A 320 -23.73 0.84 21.03
CA SER A 320 -22.79 0.97 22.16
C SER A 320 -23.20 2.12 23.08
N SER A 321 -22.88 1.99 24.37
CA SER A 321 -23.03 3.07 25.37
C SER A 321 -21.86 4.06 25.37
N LEU A 322 -20.81 3.82 24.58
CA LEU A 322 -19.61 4.64 24.53
C LEU A 322 -19.75 5.76 23.49
N PRO A 323 -19.60 7.02 23.91
CA PRO A 323 -19.47 8.10 22.94
C PRO A 323 -18.12 7.95 22.22
N ALA A 324 -18.18 7.97 20.88
CA ALA A 324 -16.98 7.92 20.07
C ALA A 324 -17.05 8.95 18.92
N ILE A 325 -15.92 9.56 18.63
CA ILE A 325 -15.76 10.51 17.54
C ILE A 325 -15.39 9.73 16.29
N LEU A 326 -16.23 9.81 15.27
CA LEU A 326 -15.95 9.16 14.00
C LEU A 326 -15.20 10.10 13.06
N VAL A 327 -13.97 9.74 12.69
CA VAL A 327 -13.16 10.49 11.74
C VAL A 327 -13.15 9.74 10.42
N PRO A 328 -13.73 10.32 9.35
CA PRO A 328 -13.69 9.71 8.03
C PRO A 328 -12.23 9.62 7.56
N GLY A 329 -11.74 8.40 7.35
CA GLY A 329 -10.36 8.14 6.97
C GLY A 329 -10.02 8.49 5.52
N ALA A 330 -10.65 9.54 4.97
CA ALA A 330 -10.50 9.89 3.57
C ALA A 330 -9.21 10.65 3.26
N SER A 331 -8.71 11.50 4.15
CA SER A 331 -7.46 12.23 3.94
C SER A 331 -6.33 11.65 4.76
N LEU A 332 -5.13 11.74 4.20
CA LEU A 332 -3.91 11.35 4.88
C LEU A 332 -3.68 12.21 6.11
N ASP A 333 -3.93 13.53 5.97
CA ASP A 333 -3.75 14.55 7.01
C ASP A 333 -4.58 14.22 8.25
N GLN A 334 -5.86 13.95 8.09
CA GLN A 334 -6.75 13.59 9.21
C GLN A 334 -6.30 12.32 9.96
N LYS A 335 -5.74 11.35 9.24
CA LYS A 335 -5.17 10.15 9.87
C LYS A 335 -3.96 10.49 10.72
N TYR A 336 -3.06 11.29 10.19
CA TYR A 336 -1.85 11.70 10.91
C TYR A 336 -2.16 12.60 12.08
N GLU A 337 -3.13 13.50 11.96
CA GLU A 337 -3.62 14.34 13.05
C GLU A 337 -4.19 13.48 14.18
N ALA A 338 -5.05 12.52 13.85
CA ALA A 338 -5.59 11.57 14.80
C ALA A 338 -4.52 10.68 15.47
N PHE A 339 -3.44 10.35 14.75
CA PHE A 339 -2.31 9.61 15.30
C PHE A 339 -1.42 10.47 16.19
N SER A 340 -1.19 11.72 15.78
CA SER A 340 -0.39 12.69 16.55
C SER A 340 -1.01 13.02 17.90
N ASP A 341 -2.35 13.01 17.97
CA ASP A 341 -3.10 13.36 19.17
C ASP A 341 -3.41 12.14 20.06
N ALA A 342 -3.17 10.93 19.55
CA ALA A 342 -3.47 9.70 20.28
C ALA A 342 -2.45 9.40 21.38
N ASN A 343 -2.91 9.23 22.62
CA ASN A 343 -2.10 8.67 23.69
C ASN A 343 -1.94 7.15 23.55
N THR A 344 -2.92 6.50 22.92
CA THR A 344 -2.89 5.05 22.70
C THR A 344 -3.59 4.71 21.39
N LEU A 345 -2.98 3.82 20.59
CA LEU A 345 -3.53 3.31 19.37
C LEU A 345 -3.91 1.83 19.54
N PHE A 346 -5.16 1.49 19.21
CA PHE A 346 -5.60 0.10 19.05
C PHE A 346 -5.76 -0.18 17.56
N PHE A 347 -5.02 -1.13 17.05
CA PHE A 347 -5.11 -1.55 15.65
C PHE A 347 -5.07 -3.06 15.51
N HIS A 348 -5.46 -3.53 14.37
CA HIS A 348 -5.52 -4.94 14.03
C HIS A 348 -4.49 -5.27 12.94
N GLU A 349 -3.58 -6.18 13.26
CA GLU A 349 -2.65 -6.76 12.31
C GLU A 349 -3.02 -8.22 12.03
N GLY A 350 -3.82 -8.45 11.00
CA GLY A 350 -4.24 -9.80 10.65
C GLY A 350 -5.04 -10.49 11.75
N LEU A 351 -4.44 -11.44 12.48
CA LEU A 351 -5.10 -12.20 13.55
C LEU A 351 -4.77 -11.67 14.97
N ASN A 352 -3.89 -10.70 15.10
CA ASN A 352 -3.40 -10.20 16.39
C ASN A 352 -3.96 -8.80 16.70
N LEU A 353 -4.36 -8.59 17.94
CA LEU A 353 -4.68 -7.28 18.49
C LEU A 353 -3.40 -6.65 19.01
N THR A 354 -3.10 -5.44 18.60
CA THR A 354 -1.94 -4.70 19.07
C THR A 354 -2.40 -3.37 19.68
N ALA A 355 -1.83 -3.03 20.81
CA ALA A 355 -1.96 -1.72 21.43
C ALA A 355 -0.56 -1.09 21.52
N THR A 356 -0.42 0.12 21.02
CA THR A 356 0.81 0.90 21.14
C THR A 356 0.53 2.13 21.98
N VAL A 357 1.32 2.34 23.02
CA VAL A 357 1.28 3.55 23.84
C VAL A 357 2.29 4.52 23.25
N THR A 358 1.85 5.72 22.94
CA THR A 358 2.73 6.83 22.55
C THR A 358 3.08 7.58 23.82
N GLU A 359 4.35 7.59 24.20
CA GLU A 359 4.83 8.47 25.25
C GLU A 359 4.82 9.91 24.71
N SER A 360 4.10 10.79 25.40
CA SER A 360 3.99 12.22 25.12
C SER A 360 5.24 12.98 25.54
#